data_5f08b2f5c4de3d382291d7fe15563bd7
#
_entry.id   5f08b2f5c4de3d382291d7fe15563bd7
#
_cell.length_a   1.000
_cell.length_b   1.000
_cell.length_c   1.000
_cell.angle_alpha   90.00
_cell.angle_beta   90.00
_cell.angle_gamma   90.00
#
_symmetry.space_group_name_H-M   'P 1'
#
loop_
_entity.id
_entity.type
_entity.pdbx_description
1 polymer ?
#
loop_
_entity_poly.entity_id
_entity_poly.type
_entity_poly.pdbx_seq_one_letter_code
_entity_poly.pdbx_strand_id
1 'polypeptide(L)'
;MTELPWMAEARRHVGLKEIVGAKHNPIIQSWLKEMGNFPNAAKAWYADDETPWCGLFVGYCLGKSGRGVIKDWYRAKAWAEAGLTKLDKPAYGCIAVKSRKGGGHVFFVGGKNAKGQIMGWGGNQGNAVSIVPFNAADIDGYYWPSKLV
;
A
#
# COMPACT_ATOMS: atom_id res chain seq x y z
N MET A 1 8.23 11.18 19.93
CA MET A 1 7.02 10.94 19.15
C MET A 1 7.00 9.52 18.63
N THR A 2 5.92 8.82 18.86
CA THR A 2 5.82 7.41 18.44
C THR A 2 5.50 7.33 16.95
N GLU A 3 6.22 6.50 16.22
CA GLU A 3 5.95 6.24 14.81
C GLU A 3 4.58 5.56 14.68
N LEU A 4 3.85 5.90 13.60
CA LEU A 4 2.62 5.19 13.26
C LEU A 4 2.97 3.72 12.97
N PRO A 5 2.29 2.76 13.60
CA PRO A 5 2.67 1.34 13.45
C PRO A 5 2.73 0.85 12.01
N TRP A 6 1.79 1.25 11.16
CA TRP A 6 1.82 0.80 9.76
C TRP A 6 2.93 1.45 8.95
N MET A 7 3.37 2.66 9.33
CA MET A 7 4.50 3.32 8.67
C MET A 7 5.83 2.71 9.13
N ALA A 8 5.92 2.30 10.39
CA ALA A 8 7.08 1.55 10.87
C ALA A 8 7.19 0.22 10.14
N GLU A 9 6.07 -0.46 9.93
CA GLU A 9 6.05 -1.71 9.16
C GLU A 9 6.47 -1.47 7.71
N ALA A 10 5.95 -0.42 7.08
CA ALA A 10 6.31 -0.07 5.71
C ALA A 10 7.81 0.21 5.56
N ARG A 11 8.36 0.99 6.48
CA ARG A 11 9.79 1.34 6.46
C ARG A 11 10.68 0.10 6.55
N ARG A 12 10.25 -0.88 7.33
CA ARG A 12 11.02 -2.12 7.55
C ARG A 12 11.27 -2.87 6.24
N HIS A 13 10.38 -2.73 5.25
CA HIS A 13 10.43 -3.48 4.01
C HIS A 13 11.00 -2.71 2.83
N VAL A 14 11.38 -1.44 3.01
CA VAL A 14 11.98 -0.66 1.92
C VAL A 14 13.22 -1.37 1.39
N GLY A 15 13.28 -1.54 0.07
CA GLY A 15 14.35 -2.26 -0.60
C GLY A 15 14.00 -3.68 -1.02
N LEU A 16 12.89 -4.22 -0.53
CA LEU A 16 12.44 -5.56 -0.95
C LEU A 16 12.02 -5.51 -2.41
N LYS A 17 12.51 -6.46 -3.22
CA LYS A 17 12.26 -6.51 -4.67
C LYS A 17 11.55 -7.79 -5.05
N GLU A 18 10.71 -7.73 -6.10
CA GLU A 18 10.19 -8.95 -6.71
C GLU A 18 11.33 -9.70 -7.41
N ILE A 19 11.14 -11.01 -7.58
CA ILE A 19 12.09 -11.87 -8.28
C ILE A 19 11.46 -12.31 -9.60
N VAL A 20 12.07 -11.91 -10.72
CA VAL A 20 11.57 -12.23 -12.06
C VAL A 20 11.79 -13.72 -12.35
N GLY A 21 10.83 -14.33 -13.03
CA GLY A 21 10.90 -15.72 -13.47
C GLY A 21 10.17 -16.69 -12.55
N ALA A 22 10.57 -17.97 -12.59
CA ALA A 22 9.88 -19.02 -11.85
C ALA A 22 10.06 -18.94 -10.33
N LYS A 23 11.12 -18.27 -9.89
CA LYS A 23 11.38 -18.08 -8.45
C LYS A 23 10.82 -16.74 -8.03
N HIS A 24 9.76 -16.74 -7.26
CA HIS A 24 9.15 -15.52 -6.74
C HIS A 24 9.77 -15.17 -5.39
N ASN A 25 9.64 -13.89 -4.99
CA ASN A 25 10.15 -13.47 -3.70
C ASN A 25 9.33 -14.16 -2.59
N PRO A 26 9.96 -15.01 -1.75
CA PRO A 26 9.23 -15.75 -0.74
C PRO A 26 8.60 -14.87 0.33
N ILE A 27 9.14 -13.68 0.57
CA ILE A 27 8.56 -12.75 1.53
C ILE A 27 7.25 -12.20 1.00
N ILE A 28 7.21 -11.79 -0.28
CA ILE A 28 5.96 -11.32 -0.91
C ILE A 28 4.93 -12.46 -0.92
N GLN A 29 5.36 -13.67 -1.23
CA GLN A 29 4.48 -14.83 -1.18
C GLN A 29 3.92 -15.09 0.23
N SER A 30 4.74 -14.87 1.27
CA SER A 30 4.28 -15.05 2.64
C SER A 30 3.23 -13.99 3.01
N TRP A 31 3.37 -12.76 2.52
CA TRP A 31 2.35 -11.73 2.72
C TRP A 31 1.02 -12.14 2.11
N LEU A 32 1.06 -12.68 0.90
CA LEU A 32 -0.16 -13.15 0.23
C LEU A 32 -0.88 -14.22 1.05
N LYS A 33 -0.13 -15.14 1.64
CA LYS A 33 -0.73 -16.20 2.48
C LYS A 33 -1.36 -15.63 3.75
N GLU A 34 -0.81 -14.57 4.31
CA GLU A 34 -1.31 -13.98 5.54
C GLU A 34 -2.57 -13.16 5.36
N MET A 35 -2.83 -12.64 4.15
CA MET A 35 -3.93 -11.70 3.94
C MET A 35 -5.28 -12.26 4.36
N GLY A 36 -5.56 -13.52 4.08
CA GLY A 36 -6.82 -14.14 4.45
C GLY A 36 -7.02 -14.31 5.97
N ASN A 37 -5.97 -14.08 6.76
CA ASN A 37 -6.04 -14.17 8.21
C ASN A 37 -6.44 -12.84 8.87
N PHE A 38 -6.44 -11.75 8.13
CA PHE A 38 -6.87 -10.46 8.66
C PHE A 38 -8.38 -10.33 8.57
N PRO A 39 -9.05 -9.73 9.57
CA PRO A 39 -10.49 -9.57 9.55
C PRO A 39 -10.99 -8.84 8.29
N ASN A 40 -12.02 -9.39 7.67
CA ASN A 40 -12.70 -8.85 6.47
C ASN A 40 -11.88 -8.87 5.19
N ALA A 41 -10.60 -9.21 5.23
CA ALA A 41 -9.76 -9.25 4.04
C ALA A 41 -10.01 -10.54 3.26
N ALA A 42 -10.12 -10.42 1.94
CA ALA A 42 -10.22 -11.59 1.08
C ALA A 42 -8.92 -12.39 1.09
N LYS A 43 -9.02 -13.70 0.88
CA LYS A 43 -7.83 -14.52 0.66
C LYS A 43 -7.20 -14.14 -0.68
N ALA A 44 -5.87 -14.25 -0.77
CA ALA A 44 -5.19 -14.02 -2.03
C ALA A 44 -5.60 -15.10 -3.04
N TRP A 45 -5.89 -14.66 -4.25
CA TRP A 45 -6.24 -15.54 -5.36
C TRP A 45 -5.04 -15.82 -6.27
N TYR A 46 -3.89 -15.25 -5.95
CA TYR A 46 -2.65 -15.42 -6.70
C TYR A 46 -1.50 -15.64 -5.71
N ALA A 47 -0.39 -16.22 -6.19
CA ALA A 47 0.76 -16.55 -5.34
C ALA A 47 2.09 -16.11 -5.93
N ASP A 48 2.06 -15.33 -7.03
CA ASP A 48 3.28 -14.82 -7.66
C ASP A 48 3.58 -13.38 -7.19
N ASP A 49 4.82 -12.93 -7.41
CA ASP A 49 5.21 -11.56 -7.13
C ASP A 49 5.23 -10.68 -8.38
N GLU A 50 4.78 -11.20 -9.51
CA GLU A 50 4.70 -10.46 -10.77
C GLU A 50 3.34 -9.78 -10.97
N THR A 51 2.28 -10.28 -10.32
CA THR A 51 0.99 -9.60 -10.28
C THR A 51 1.17 -8.30 -9.48
N PRO A 52 0.63 -7.17 -9.95
CA PRO A 52 0.80 -5.90 -9.23
C PRO A 52 0.44 -6.01 -7.75
N TRP A 53 1.38 -5.66 -6.89
CA TRP A 53 1.26 -5.89 -5.45
C TRP A 53 1.28 -4.63 -4.59
N CYS A 54 0.92 -3.48 -5.18
CA CYS A 54 0.84 -2.24 -4.42
C CYS A 54 -0.26 -2.31 -3.34
N GLY A 55 -1.43 -2.87 -3.66
CA GLY A 55 -2.50 -3.07 -2.69
C GLY A 55 -2.17 -4.09 -1.63
N LEU A 56 -1.43 -5.13 -2.00
CA LEU A 56 -0.94 -6.13 -1.04
C LEU A 56 -0.07 -5.46 0.02
N PHE A 57 0.87 -4.62 -0.41
CA PHE A 57 1.78 -3.96 0.52
C PHE A 57 1.04 -3.09 1.53
N VAL A 58 0.11 -2.25 1.04
CA VAL A 58 -0.69 -1.39 1.92
C VAL A 58 -1.52 -2.25 2.89
N GLY A 59 -2.20 -3.27 2.38
CA GLY A 59 -3.03 -4.14 3.20
C GLY A 59 -2.23 -4.90 4.24
N TYR A 60 -1.07 -5.43 3.86
CA TYR A 60 -0.21 -6.17 4.78
C TYR A 60 0.30 -5.27 5.92
N CYS A 61 0.78 -4.07 5.59
CA CYS A 61 1.26 -3.14 6.61
C CYS A 61 0.16 -2.75 7.60
N LEU A 62 -1.05 -2.51 7.10
CA LEU A 62 -2.19 -2.19 7.96
C LEU A 62 -2.59 -3.38 8.82
N GLY A 63 -2.71 -4.56 8.23
CA GLY A 63 -3.09 -5.76 8.96
C GLY A 63 -2.11 -6.11 10.06
N LYS A 64 -0.80 -6.04 9.77
CA LYS A 64 0.24 -6.34 10.77
C LYS A 64 0.25 -5.32 11.92
N SER A 65 -0.24 -4.12 11.68
CA SER A 65 -0.30 -3.09 12.73
C SER A 65 -1.65 -3.05 13.45
N GLY A 66 -2.54 -4.00 13.17
CA GLY A 66 -3.85 -4.07 13.81
C GLY A 66 -4.90 -3.13 13.24
N ARG A 67 -4.62 -2.48 12.11
CA ARG A 67 -5.59 -1.65 11.42
C ARG A 67 -6.47 -2.49 10.52
N GLY A 68 -7.66 -1.98 10.19
CA GLY A 68 -8.57 -2.69 9.30
C GLY A 68 -8.04 -2.79 7.89
N VAL A 69 -8.22 -3.96 7.27
CA VAL A 69 -7.86 -4.21 5.88
C VAL A 69 -9.16 -4.32 5.09
N ILE A 70 -9.23 -3.65 3.94
CA ILE A 70 -10.42 -3.73 3.11
C ILE A 70 -10.51 -5.09 2.42
N LYS A 71 -11.73 -5.51 2.07
CA LYS A 71 -11.96 -6.82 1.46
C LYS A 71 -11.18 -6.99 0.17
N ASP A 72 -11.25 -6.01 -0.74
CA ASP A 72 -10.65 -6.07 -2.07
C ASP A 72 -9.28 -5.38 -2.11
N TRP A 73 -8.46 -5.64 -1.11
CA TRP A 73 -7.14 -5.03 -0.95
C TRP A 73 -6.23 -5.13 -2.18
N TYR A 74 -6.40 -6.15 -2.99
CA TYR A 74 -5.58 -6.40 -4.17
C TYR A 74 -5.85 -5.42 -5.33
N ARG A 75 -6.93 -4.63 -5.25
CA ARG A 75 -7.25 -3.62 -6.26
C ARG A 75 -6.92 -2.24 -5.68
N ALA A 76 -5.98 -1.52 -6.34
CA ALA A 76 -5.56 -0.21 -5.86
C ALA A 76 -6.74 0.76 -5.68
N LYS A 77 -7.64 0.83 -6.68
CA LYS A 77 -8.77 1.75 -6.63
C LYS A 77 -9.83 1.36 -5.60
N ALA A 78 -9.84 0.11 -5.16
CA ALA A 78 -10.79 -0.31 -4.13
C ALA A 78 -10.57 0.45 -2.82
N TRP A 79 -9.34 0.90 -2.56
CA TRP A 79 -9.03 1.68 -1.38
C TRP A 79 -9.74 3.04 -1.37
N ALA A 80 -10.05 3.58 -2.56
CA ALA A 80 -10.84 4.81 -2.68
C ALA A 80 -12.35 4.56 -2.57
N GLU A 81 -12.78 3.31 -2.75
CA GLU A 81 -14.19 2.93 -2.80
C GLU A 81 -14.69 2.26 -1.51
N ALA A 82 -13.81 2.05 -0.55
CA ALA A 82 -14.09 1.22 0.62
C ALA A 82 -14.77 1.97 1.79
N GLY A 83 -15.07 3.25 1.62
CA GLY A 83 -15.72 4.02 2.68
C GLY A 83 -14.76 4.51 3.76
N LEU A 84 -13.46 4.51 3.50
CA LEU A 84 -12.48 5.07 4.43
C LEU A 84 -12.69 6.60 4.55
N THR A 85 -12.23 7.16 5.66
CA THR A 85 -12.31 8.61 5.86
C THR A 85 -11.47 9.34 4.82
N LYS A 86 -12.12 10.10 3.95
CA LYS A 86 -11.43 10.88 2.93
C LYS A 86 -10.88 12.16 3.53
N LEU A 87 -9.63 12.47 3.22
CA LEU A 87 -8.95 13.68 3.68
C LEU A 87 -8.91 14.72 2.57
N ASP A 88 -9.02 16.01 2.96
CA ASP A 88 -8.90 17.11 2.00
C ASP A 88 -7.46 17.38 1.59
N LYS A 89 -6.52 17.00 2.44
CA LYS A 89 -5.09 17.24 2.23
C LYS A 89 -4.31 15.99 2.59
N PRO A 90 -3.12 15.79 2.01
CA PRO A 90 -2.26 14.67 2.41
C PRO A 90 -1.80 14.84 3.87
N ALA A 91 -1.71 13.72 4.56
CA ALA A 91 -1.18 13.66 5.92
C ALA A 91 -0.21 12.48 5.99
N TYR A 92 0.84 12.61 6.79
CA TYR A 92 1.80 11.53 6.98
C TYR A 92 1.08 10.26 7.43
N GLY A 93 1.31 9.18 6.71
CA GLY A 93 0.69 7.89 7.00
C GLY A 93 -0.66 7.65 6.36
N CYS A 94 -1.22 8.63 5.65
CA CYS A 94 -2.48 8.39 4.94
C CYS A 94 -2.26 7.55 3.69
N ILE A 95 -3.35 6.99 3.18
CA ILE A 95 -3.36 6.19 1.96
C ILE A 95 -3.65 7.11 0.79
N ALA A 96 -2.83 7.06 -0.25
CA ALA A 96 -3.05 7.82 -1.47
C ALA A 96 -3.38 6.86 -2.61
N VAL A 97 -4.33 7.24 -3.43
CA VAL A 97 -4.75 6.47 -4.60
C VAL A 97 -4.63 7.34 -5.83
N LYS A 98 -4.01 6.80 -6.88
CA LYS A 98 -3.93 7.48 -8.16
C LYS A 98 -4.36 6.54 -9.28
N SER A 99 -5.00 7.12 -10.30
CA SER A 99 -5.34 6.38 -11.51
C SER A 99 -4.13 6.31 -12.43
N ARG A 100 -4.03 5.22 -13.16
CA ARG A 100 -3.06 5.09 -14.25
C ARG A 100 -3.68 4.22 -15.33
N LYS A 101 -3.11 4.25 -16.53
CA LYS A 101 -3.63 3.48 -17.65
C LYS A 101 -3.72 2.00 -17.29
N GLY A 102 -4.91 1.45 -17.41
CA GLY A 102 -5.17 0.03 -17.11
C GLY A 102 -5.40 -0.29 -15.64
N GLY A 103 -5.48 0.72 -14.76
CA GLY A 103 -5.72 0.44 -13.34
C GLY A 103 -5.42 1.62 -12.44
N GLY A 104 -4.77 1.34 -11.32
CA GLY A 104 -4.43 2.35 -10.35
C GLY A 104 -3.19 1.99 -9.55
N HIS A 105 -2.79 2.90 -8.65
CA HIS A 105 -1.71 2.68 -7.72
C HIS A 105 -2.12 3.19 -6.35
N VAL A 106 -1.75 2.48 -5.31
CA VAL A 106 -2.05 2.84 -3.92
C VAL A 106 -0.76 2.78 -3.11
N PHE A 107 -0.58 3.75 -2.23
CA PHE A 107 0.64 3.86 -1.43
C PHE A 107 0.38 4.71 -0.19
N PHE A 108 1.34 4.71 0.74
CA PHE A 108 1.28 5.60 1.91
C PHE A 108 2.00 6.90 1.62
N VAL A 109 1.51 7.97 2.23
CA VAL A 109 2.15 9.28 2.15
C VAL A 109 3.20 9.40 3.24
N GLY A 110 4.45 9.65 2.85
CA GLY A 110 5.57 9.86 3.77
C GLY A 110 6.01 11.31 3.88
N GLY A 111 5.17 12.25 3.42
CA GLY A 111 5.48 13.68 3.48
C GLY A 111 5.65 14.28 2.09
N LYS A 112 6.26 15.46 2.05
CA LYS A 112 6.55 16.17 0.80
C LYS A 112 8.05 16.45 0.69
N ASN A 113 8.56 16.51 -0.53
CA ASN A 113 9.93 16.93 -0.77
C ASN A 113 10.00 18.46 -0.99
N ALA A 114 11.21 18.99 -1.25
CA ALA A 114 11.41 20.41 -1.44
C ALA A 114 10.68 20.98 -2.66
N LYS A 115 10.31 20.13 -3.61
CA LYS A 115 9.56 20.52 -4.83
C LYS A 115 8.04 20.44 -4.61
N GLY A 116 7.58 20.07 -3.43
CA GLY A 116 6.16 19.93 -3.14
C GLY A 116 5.55 18.61 -3.64
N GLN A 117 6.39 17.69 -4.12
CA GLN A 117 5.90 16.38 -4.53
C GLN A 117 5.61 15.50 -3.31
N ILE A 118 4.64 14.62 -3.45
CA ILE A 118 4.26 13.68 -2.39
C ILE A 118 5.25 12.51 -2.42
N MET A 119 5.88 12.23 -1.28
CA MET A 119 6.76 11.07 -1.17
C MET A 119 5.91 9.84 -0.88
N GLY A 120 5.83 8.95 -1.85
CA GLY A 120 5.00 7.74 -1.75
C GLY A 120 5.80 6.54 -1.28
N TRP A 121 5.38 5.94 -0.16
CA TRP A 121 5.96 4.69 0.38
C TRP A 121 5.07 3.56 -0.09
N GLY A 122 5.54 2.77 -1.04
CA GLY A 122 4.67 1.76 -1.62
C GLY A 122 5.38 0.54 -2.15
N GLY A 123 4.58 -0.49 -2.38
CA GLY A 123 5.01 -1.71 -3.05
C GLY A 123 4.83 -1.58 -4.55
N ASN A 124 5.57 -2.40 -5.28
CA ASN A 124 5.54 -2.42 -6.74
C ASN A 124 5.87 -1.06 -7.37
N GLN A 125 6.76 -0.32 -6.74
CA GLN A 125 7.30 0.94 -7.25
C GLN A 125 8.71 0.65 -7.75
N GLY A 126 8.86 0.51 -9.10
CA GLY A 126 10.08 -0.01 -9.69
C GLY A 126 10.30 -1.47 -9.33
N ASN A 127 9.20 -2.23 -9.22
CA ASN A 127 9.19 -3.66 -8.85
C ASN A 127 9.76 -3.92 -7.45
N ALA A 128 9.65 -2.93 -6.57
CA ALA A 128 10.19 -3.00 -5.22
C ALA A 128 9.33 -2.23 -4.24
N VAL A 129 9.56 -2.45 -2.94
CA VAL A 129 9.10 -1.54 -1.91
C VAL A 129 10.07 -0.37 -1.90
N SER A 130 9.58 0.82 -2.18
CA SER A 130 10.45 1.99 -2.32
C SER A 130 9.73 3.28 -1.92
N ILE A 131 10.53 4.35 -1.83
CA ILE A 131 10.02 5.69 -1.56
C ILE A 131 10.31 6.52 -2.81
N VAL A 132 9.24 6.96 -3.49
CA VAL A 132 9.38 7.71 -4.74
C VAL A 132 8.48 8.95 -4.73
N PRO A 133 8.86 10.01 -5.47
CA PRO A 133 8.03 11.22 -5.52
C PRO A 133 6.90 11.08 -6.53
N PHE A 134 5.74 11.64 -6.18
CA PHE A 134 4.59 11.74 -7.06
C PHE A 134 4.11 13.18 -7.11
N ASN A 135 3.66 13.65 -8.27
CA ASN A 135 3.06 14.96 -8.38
C ASN A 135 1.69 14.94 -7.70
N ALA A 136 1.45 15.90 -6.81
CA ALA A 136 0.17 15.97 -6.10
C ALA A 136 -1.03 16.03 -7.04
N ALA A 137 -0.87 16.68 -8.19
CA ALA A 137 -1.94 16.80 -9.19
C ALA A 137 -2.37 15.45 -9.79
N ASP A 138 -1.49 14.43 -9.72
CA ASP A 138 -1.77 13.11 -10.26
C ASP A 138 -2.47 12.18 -9.26
N ILE A 139 -2.61 12.61 -8.00
CA ILE A 139 -3.22 11.80 -6.96
C ILE A 139 -4.71 12.11 -6.89
N ASP A 140 -5.54 11.07 -6.97
CA ASP A 140 -6.99 11.22 -7.00
C ASP A 140 -7.59 11.50 -5.63
N GLY A 141 -7.01 10.97 -4.57
CA GLY A 141 -7.52 11.19 -3.23
C GLY A 141 -6.63 10.62 -2.14
N TYR A 142 -6.89 11.10 -0.92
CA TYR A 142 -6.18 10.70 0.29
C TYR A 142 -7.19 10.15 1.29
N TYR A 143 -6.84 9.06 1.97
CA TYR A 143 -7.74 8.36 2.88
C TYR A 143 -7.01 7.97 4.15
N TRP A 144 -7.68 8.11 5.29
CA TRP A 144 -7.09 7.68 6.56
C TRP A 144 -7.41 6.20 6.80
N PRO A 145 -6.44 5.40 7.27
CA PRO A 145 -6.68 3.99 7.57
C PRO A 145 -7.81 3.82 8.56
N SER A 146 -8.58 2.73 8.40
CA SER A 146 -9.68 2.46 9.32
C SER A 146 -9.14 2.17 10.72
N LYS A 147 -10.05 2.22 11.70
CA LYS A 147 -9.71 2.03 13.11
C LYS A 147 -9.09 0.66 13.37
N LEU A 148 -8.48 0.52 14.53
CA LEU A 148 -7.99 -0.75 15.03
C LEU A 148 -9.14 -1.77 15.08
N VAL A 149 -8.80 -3.00 14.75
CA VAL A 149 -9.76 -4.12 14.72
C VAL A 149 -9.63 -4.92 16.00
#